data_37fd6e015bc24ab1c8fc339c03b22477
#
_entry.id   37fd6e015bc24ab1c8fc339c03b22477
#
_cell.length_a   1.000
_cell.length_b   1.000
_cell.length_c   1.000
_cell.angle_alpha   90.00
_cell.angle_beta   90.00
_cell.angle_gamma   90.00
#
_symmetry.space_group_name_H-M   'P 1'
#
loop_
_entity.id
_entity.type
_entity.pdbx_description
1 polymer ?
#
loop_
_entity_poly.entity_id
_entity_poly.type
_entity_poly.pdbx_seq_one_letter_code
_entity_poly.pdbx_strand_id
1 'polypeptide(L)'
;PGTQLTMRTIHSGGVAGVADITQGLPRVEEIFEARKPKGVAVITEIDGKVKISESKKKLEVIVTSSDDSRTYTIPFGSKLKVKDGDEVKAAQPLIEGSINPAEILAIKGPEGVYEYVISEIQKAYRSQGVDINDKHIEVIARQMLRKMRVEDGGDTDMFPGSLVDMYEFSDKNKAAIAEGKRPATGKRALLGITKASLATDSFLSAASFQETTRVLTEAAIKGKEDDLIGLKENVIIGKLIPAGTGMKRYQDVKIKVEGEDEKAISESLEKKEKKEEDTNTEKAEQPKEEAESEE
;
A
#
# COMPACT_ATOMS: atom_id res chain seq x y z
N PRO A 1 -15.65 16.39 -16.29
CA PRO A 1 -16.97 16.33 -15.66
C PRO A 1 -17.06 15.07 -14.79
N GLY A 2 -17.53 15.22 -13.56
CA GLY A 2 -17.67 14.11 -12.62
C GLY A 2 -18.83 13.20 -13.02
N THR A 3 -18.72 11.91 -12.64
CA THR A 3 -19.82 10.95 -12.78
C THR A 3 -20.50 10.82 -11.42
N GLN A 4 -21.83 10.94 -11.40
CA GLN A 4 -22.63 10.76 -10.20
C GLN A 4 -23.05 9.28 -10.10
N LEU A 5 -22.69 8.64 -9.00
CA LEU A 5 -23.04 7.26 -8.69
C LEU A 5 -24.18 7.23 -7.67
N THR A 6 -25.04 6.21 -7.74
CA THR A 6 -26.11 5.99 -6.78
C THR A 6 -25.54 5.37 -5.51
N MET A 7 -25.65 6.07 -4.38
CA MET A 7 -25.30 5.55 -3.06
C MET A 7 -26.45 4.77 -2.39
N ARG A 8 -27.66 4.87 -2.92
CA ARG A 8 -28.81 4.14 -2.39
C ARG A 8 -28.81 2.69 -2.85
N THR A 9 -28.81 1.77 -1.92
CA THR A 9 -29.29 0.41 -2.15
C THR A 9 -30.79 0.47 -2.37
N ILE A 10 -31.22 0.10 -3.58
CA ILE A 10 -32.66 -0.08 -3.84
C ILE A 10 -33.04 -1.40 -3.14
N HIS A 11 -33.83 -1.29 -2.06
CA HIS A 11 -34.45 -2.45 -1.47
C HIS A 11 -35.55 -2.93 -2.41
N SER A 12 -35.23 -3.81 -3.36
CA SER A 12 -36.25 -4.58 -4.03
C SER A 12 -36.74 -5.62 -3.02
N GLY A 13 -38.02 -5.58 -2.69
CA GLY A 13 -38.68 -6.48 -1.74
C GLY A 13 -38.68 -7.92 -2.24
N GLY A 14 -37.62 -8.63 -1.97
CA GLY A 14 -37.43 -10.06 -2.17
C GLY A 14 -36.47 -10.52 -1.07
N VAL A 15 -36.50 -11.83 -0.74
CA VAL A 15 -35.61 -12.43 0.25
C VAL A 15 -34.17 -11.99 -0.08
N ALA A 16 -33.64 -11.05 0.71
CA ALA A 16 -32.28 -10.54 0.52
C ALA A 16 -31.31 -11.70 0.77
N GLY A 17 -30.70 -12.21 -0.28
CA GLY A 17 -29.55 -13.11 -0.15
C GLY A 17 -28.39 -12.38 0.50
N VAL A 18 -27.52 -13.09 1.21
CA VAL A 18 -26.31 -12.53 1.86
C VAL A 18 -25.44 -11.73 0.86
N ALA A 19 -25.58 -12.00 -0.44
CA ALA A 19 -24.89 -11.30 -1.52
C ALA A 19 -25.43 -9.87 -1.79
N ASP A 20 -26.65 -9.54 -1.36
CA ASP A 20 -27.34 -8.29 -1.72
C ASP A 20 -27.03 -7.11 -0.78
N ILE A 21 -26.42 -7.36 0.37
CA ILE A 21 -26.26 -6.33 1.43
C ILE A 21 -25.14 -5.35 1.12
N THR A 22 -24.19 -5.71 0.25
CA THR A 22 -22.98 -4.93 -0.04
C THR A 22 -22.76 -4.68 -1.53
N GLN A 23 -23.82 -4.52 -2.31
CA GLN A 23 -23.67 -4.20 -3.74
C GLN A 23 -23.43 -2.69 -3.93
N GLY A 24 -22.57 -2.33 -4.89
CA GLY A 24 -22.27 -0.95 -5.26
C GLY A 24 -21.11 -0.31 -4.51
N LEU A 25 -21.18 1.01 -4.26
CA LEU A 25 -20.09 1.79 -3.66
C LEU A 25 -19.64 1.31 -2.28
N PRO A 26 -20.52 0.85 -1.36
CA PRO A 26 -20.07 0.26 -0.09
C PRO A 26 -19.15 -0.95 -0.25
N ARG A 27 -19.34 -1.74 -1.31
CA ARG A 27 -18.46 -2.87 -1.63
C ARG A 27 -17.09 -2.41 -2.12
N VAL A 28 -17.04 -1.35 -2.91
CA VAL A 28 -15.78 -0.73 -3.35
C VAL A 28 -14.98 -0.23 -2.15
N GLU A 29 -15.65 0.46 -1.20
CA GLU A 29 -15.01 0.90 0.05
C GLU A 29 -14.47 -0.28 0.87
N GLU A 30 -15.25 -1.35 1.03
CA GLU A 30 -14.86 -2.56 1.76
C GLU A 30 -13.60 -3.20 1.15
N ILE A 31 -13.52 -3.28 -0.17
CA ILE A 31 -12.37 -3.83 -0.89
C ILE A 31 -11.13 -2.94 -0.71
N PHE A 32 -11.28 -1.63 -0.91
CA PHE A 32 -10.15 -0.70 -0.77
C PHE A 32 -9.66 -0.56 0.69
N GLU A 33 -10.52 -0.73 1.67
CA GLU A 33 -10.11 -0.78 3.08
C GLU A 33 -9.60 -2.17 3.51
N ALA A 34 -9.58 -3.15 2.59
CA ALA A 34 -9.18 -4.53 2.85
C ALA A 34 -9.89 -5.10 4.10
N ARG A 35 -11.16 -4.74 4.29
CA ARG A 35 -11.97 -5.22 5.41
C ARG A 35 -12.35 -6.68 5.17
N LYS A 36 -12.44 -7.44 6.26
CA LYS A 36 -12.96 -8.81 6.18
C LYS A 36 -14.46 -8.76 5.87
N PRO A 37 -14.93 -9.37 4.79
CA PRO A 37 -16.35 -9.38 4.42
C PRO A 37 -17.20 -10.06 5.49
N LYS A 38 -18.46 -9.64 5.64
CA LYS A 38 -19.40 -10.27 6.58
C LYS A 38 -19.78 -11.71 6.18
N GLY A 39 -19.90 -11.97 4.87
CA GLY A 39 -20.14 -13.30 4.30
C GLY A 39 -18.91 -13.79 3.57
N VAL A 40 -17.92 -14.32 4.31
CA VAL A 40 -16.67 -14.80 3.70
C VAL A 40 -16.92 -16.11 2.97
N ALA A 41 -16.51 -16.16 1.69
CA ALA A 41 -16.47 -17.41 0.95
C ALA A 41 -15.30 -18.27 1.44
N VAL A 42 -15.52 -19.56 1.59
CA VAL A 42 -14.43 -20.53 1.81
C VAL A 42 -13.73 -20.73 0.47
N ILE A 43 -12.42 -20.55 0.44
CA ILE A 43 -11.59 -20.72 -0.75
C ILE A 43 -10.68 -21.92 -0.60
N THR A 44 -10.32 -22.55 -1.73
CA THR A 44 -9.35 -23.64 -1.74
C THR A 44 -7.92 -23.12 -1.68
N GLU A 45 -7.05 -23.80 -0.95
CA GLU A 45 -5.62 -23.46 -0.89
C GLU A 45 -4.79 -24.19 -1.95
N ILE A 46 -5.30 -25.30 -2.49
CA ILE A 46 -4.62 -26.17 -3.44
C ILE A 46 -5.45 -26.36 -4.71
N ASP A 47 -4.75 -26.67 -5.79
CA ASP A 47 -5.40 -27.11 -7.03
C ASP A 47 -5.81 -28.58 -6.89
N GLY A 48 -6.97 -28.97 -7.40
CA GLY A 48 -7.35 -30.38 -7.32
C GLY A 48 -8.79 -30.67 -7.69
N LYS A 49 -9.18 -31.93 -7.49
CA LYS A 49 -10.55 -32.39 -7.71
C LYS A 49 -11.36 -32.32 -6.42
N VAL A 50 -12.56 -31.82 -6.56
CA VAL A 50 -13.52 -31.67 -5.46
C VAL A 50 -14.24 -32.98 -5.22
N LYS A 51 -14.32 -33.39 -3.96
CA LYS A 51 -15.20 -34.46 -3.48
C LYS A 51 -16.05 -33.91 -2.34
N ILE A 52 -17.36 -33.99 -2.49
CA ILE A 52 -18.30 -33.50 -1.49
C ILE A 52 -18.71 -34.65 -0.59
N SER A 53 -18.53 -34.50 0.69
CA SER A 53 -18.97 -35.46 1.73
C SER A 53 -20.03 -34.80 2.59
N GLU A 54 -21.24 -35.33 2.52
CA GLU A 54 -22.34 -34.84 3.33
C GLU A 54 -22.53 -35.78 4.54
N SER A 55 -22.25 -35.27 5.73
CA SER A 55 -22.53 -35.97 7.00
C SER A 55 -23.73 -35.31 7.68
N LYS A 56 -24.48 -36.06 8.48
CA LYS A 56 -25.75 -35.61 9.10
C LYS A 56 -25.73 -34.25 9.82
N LYS A 57 -24.57 -33.67 10.07
CA LYS A 57 -24.40 -32.37 10.76
C LYS A 57 -23.38 -31.40 10.12
N LYS A 58 -22.64 -31.84 9.12
CA LYS A 58 -21.57 -31.03 8.50
C LYS A 58 -21.48 -31.36 7.03
N LEU A 59 -21.34 -30.33 6.22
CA LEU A 59 -20.98 -30.42 4.82
C LEU A 59 -19.47 -30.21 4.72
N GLU A 60 -18.77 -31.19 4.21
CA GLU A 60 -17.32 -31.14 4.05
C GLU A 60 -16.97 -31.27 2.58
N VAL A 61 -16.13 -30.36 2.11
CA VAL A 61 -15.58 -30.39 0.76
C VAL A 61 -14.11 -30.79 0.87
N ILE A 62 -13.78 -31.89 0.24
CA ILE A 62 -12.42 -32.43 0.20
C ILE A 62 -11.86 -32.06 -1.17
N VAL A 63 -10.75 -31.34 -1.21
CA VAL A 63 -10.01 -31.06 -2.44
C VAL A 63 -8.76 -31.91 -2.43
N THR A 64 -8.62 -32.78 -3.44
CA THR A 64 -7.49 -33.68 -3.56
C THR A 64 -6.65 -33.30 -4.77
N SER A 65 -5.39 -32.99 -4.51
CA SER A 65 -4.33 -32.80 -5.51
C SER A 65 -3.58 -34.10 -5.69
N SER A 66 -2.54 -34.12 -6.55
CA SER A 66 -1.62 -35.25 -6.68
C SER A 66 -0.86 -35.57 -5.39
N ASP A 67 -0.52 -34.54 -4.60
CA ASP A 67 0.43 -34.62 -3.49
C ASP A 67 -0.19 -34.29 -2.11
N ASP A 68 -1.34 -33.59 -2.08
CA ASP A 68 -1.99 -33.16 -0.84
C ASP A 68 -3.52 -33.27 -0.93
N SER A 69 -4.15 -33.39 0.21
CA SER A 69 -5.61 -33.46 0.33
C SER A 69 -6.06 -32.58 1.50
N ARG A 70 -6.93 -31.59 1.21
CA ARG A 70 -7.43 -30.66 2.22
C ARG A 70 -8.93 -30.75 2.36
N THR A 71 -9.39 -30.75 3.60
CA THR A 71 -10.82 -30.81 3.95
C THR A 71 -11.28 -29.45 4.45
N TYR A 72 -12.31 -28.90 3.80
CA TYR A 72 -12.92 -27.63 4.15
C TYR A 72 -14.31 -27.86 4.74
N THR A 73 -14.52 -27.43 5.97
CA THR A 73 -15.83 -27.49 6.61
C THR A 73 -16.68 -26.30 6.16
N ILE A 74 -17.84 -26.58 5.58
CA ILE A 74 -18.76 -25.57 5.07
C ILE A 74 -19.82 -25.25 6.12
N PRO A 75 -20.08 -23.95 6.41
CA PRO A 75 -21.15 -23.53 7.29
C PRO A 75 -22.52 -23.99 6.79
N PHE A 76 -23.39 -24.39 7.72
CA PHE A 76 -24.73 -24.83 7.37
C PHE A 76 -25.54 -23.71 6.70
N GLY A 77 -26.23 -24.06 5.62
CA GLY A 77 -27.03 -23.09 4.85
C GLY A 77 -26.26 -22.32 3.76
N SER A 78 -24.94 -22.54 3.62
CA SER A 78 -24.18 -21.96 2.53
C SER A 78 -24.46 -22.66 1.20
N LYS A 79 -24.58 -21.90 0.13
CA LYS A 79 -24.75 -22.46 -1.23
C LYS A 79 -23.40 -22.80 -1.81
N LEU A 80 -23.24 -24.03 -2.26
CA LEU A 80 -22.06 -24.50 -2.98
C LEU A 80 -21.99 -23.88 -4.37
N LYS A 81 -20.80 -23.45 -4.77
CA LYS A 81 -20.49 -22.98 -6.13
C LYS A 81 -19.86 -24.06 -6.98
N VAL A 82 -19.41 -25.14 -6.37
CA VAL A 82 -18.75 -26.28 -7.01
C VAL A 82 -19.60 -27.53 -6.89
N LYS A 83 -19.44 -28.46 -7.83
CA LYS A 83 -20.10 -29.77 -7.86
C LYS A 83 -19.07 -30.87 -7.54
N ASP A 84 -19.59 -32.03 -7.17
CA ASP A 84 -18.74 -33.20 -6.98
C ASP A 84 -18.04 -33.60 -8.27
N GLY A 85 -16.73 -33.78 -8.22
CA GLY A 85 -15.87 -34.10 -9.36
C GLY A 85 -15.32 -32.90 -10.14
N ASP A 86 -15.71 -31.67 -9.79
CA ASP A 86 -15.17 -30.47 -10.46
C ASP A 86 -13.67 -30.29 -10.16
N GLU A 87 -12.94 -29.77 -11.16
CA GLU A 87 -11.56 -29.34 -10.96
C GLU A 87 -11.51 -27.87 -10.52
N VAL A 88 -10.86 -27.60 -9.41
CA VAL A 88 -10.73 -26.25 -8.85
C VAL A 88 -9.27 -25.82 -8.81
N LYS A 89 -9.07 -24.52 -8.99
CA LYS A 89 -7.75 -23.88 -8.86
C LYS A 89 -7.58 -23.23 -7.50
N ALA A 90 -6.35 -23.08 -7.03
CA ALA A 90 -6.04 -22.37 -5.81
C ALA A 90 -6.70 -20.98 -5.75
N ALA A 91 -7.19 -20.60 -4.57
CA ALA A 91 -7.98 -19.41 -4.30
C ALA A 91 -9.35 -19.34 -5.02
N GLN A 92 -9.87 -20.44 -5.54
CA GLN A 92 -11.23 -20.49 -6.09
C GLN A 92 -12.25 -20.64 -4.96
N PRO A 93 -13.36 -19.87 -4.97
CA PRO A 93 -14.39 -19.97 -3.95
C PRO A 93 -15.20 -21.26 -4.10
N LEU A 94 -15.35 -22.00 -3.01
CA LEU A 94 -16.14 -23.23 -2.91
C LEU A 94 -17.61 -22.93 -2.62
N ILE A 95 -17.91 -21.80 -1.99
CA ILE A 95 -19.25 -21.33 -1.64
C ILE A 95 -19.53 -19.95 -2.21
N GLU A 96 -20.81 -19.58 -2.31
CA GLU A 96 -21.22 -18.22 -2.63
C GLU A 96 -20.81 -17.28 -1.48
N GLY A 97 -20.22 -16.15 -1.82
CA GLY A 97 -19.78 -15.13 -0.87
C GLY A 97 -18.63 -14.29 -1.40
N SER A 98 -18.24 -13.30 -0.61
CA SER A 98 -17.12 -12.43 -0.90
C SER A 98 -15.82 -13.03 -0.40
N ILE A 99 -14.78 -12.99 -1.22
CA ILE A 99 -13.47 -13.52 -0.84
C ILE A 99 -12.74 -12.49 0.03
N ASN A 100 -11.99 -12.97 1.02
CA ASN A 100 -11.10 -12.13 1.81
C ASN A 100 -9.79 -11.88 1.05
N PRO A 101 -9.43 -10.63 0.70
CA PRO A 101 -8.20 -10.34 -0.05
C PRO A 101 -6.92 -10.80 0.64
N ALA A 102 -6.90 -10.84 1.98
CA ALA A 102 -5.74 -11.30 2.74
C ALA A 102 -5.47 -12.81 2.55
N GLU A 103 -6.50 -13.62 2.36
CA GLU A 103 -6.37 -15.05 2.07
C GLU A 103 -5.86 -15.27 0.64
N ILE A 104 -6.31 -14.46 -0.32
CA ILE A 104 -5.79 -14.50 -1.69
C ILE A 104 -4.29 -14.16 -1.69
N LEU A 105 -3.88 -13.15 -0.90
CA LEU A 105 -2.46 -12.80 -0.78
C LEU A 105 -1.61 -13.96 -0.25
N ALA A 106 -2.14 -14.72 0.70
CA ALA A 106 -1.44 -15.86 1.27
C ALA A 106 -1.30 -17.03 0.28
N ILE A 107 -2.30 -17.23 -0.60
CA ILE A 107 -2.36 -18.38 -1.51
C ILE A 107 -1.72 -18.07 -2.87
N LYS A 108 -2.18 -17.00 -3.54
CA LYS A 108 -1.74 -16.61 -4.89
C LYS A 108 -0.67 -15.52 -4.92
N GLY A 109 -0.38 -14.93 -3.77
CA GLY A 109 0.54 -13.80 -3.71
C GLY A 109 -0.08 -12.48 -4.22
N PRO A 110 0.77 -11.47 -4.49
CA PRO A 110 0.29 -10.12 -4.83
C PRO A 110 -0.47 -10.06 -6.17
N GLU A 111 -0.07 -10.85 -7.17
CA GLU A 111 -0.72 -10.87 -8.49
C GLU A 111 -2.19 -11.28 -8.38
N GLY A 112 -2.50 -12.32 -7.61
CA GLY A 112 -3.87 -12.74 -7.37
C GLY A 112 -4.72 -11.69 -6.68
N VAL A 113 -4.12 -10.86 -5.81
CA VAL A 113 -4.83 -9.74 -5.17
C VAL A 113 -5.13 -8.64 -6.18
N TYR A 114 -4.18 -8.30 -7.08
CA TYR A 114 -4.43 -7.31 -8.14
C TYR A 114 -5.60 -7.73 -9.02
N GLU A 115 -5.57 -8.97 -9.53
CA GLU A 115 -6.64 -9.50 -10.37
C GLU A 115 -8.01 -9.46 -9.67
N TYR A 116 -8.05 -9.87 -8.41
CA TYR A 116 -9.26 -9.88 -7.61
C TYR A 116 -9.81 -8.47 -7.40
N VAL A 117 -8.98 -7.54 -6.95
CA VAL A 117 -9.36 -6.15 -6.66
C VAL A 117 -9.89 -5.47 -7.93
N ILE A 118 -9.18 -5.60 -9.05
CA ILE A 118 -9.59 -5.01 -10.32
C ILE A 118 -10.93 -5.60 -10.78
N SER A 119 -11.06 -6.92 -10.78
CA SER A 119 -12.28 -7.61 -11.22
C SER A 119 -13.50 -7.23 -10.40
N GLU A 120 -13.40 -7.24 -9.07
CA GLU A 120 -14.54 -6.93 -8.20
C GLU A 120 -14.93 -5.45 -8.24
N ILE A 121 -13.96 -4.53 -8.34
CA ILE A 121 -14.25 -3.10 -8.46
C ILE A 121 -14.85 -2.78 -9.82
N GLN A 122 -14.32 -3.32 -10.91
CA GLN A 122 -14.89 -3.19 -12.25
C GLN A 122 -16.32 -3.71 -12.30
N LYS A 123 -16.59 -4.85 -11.67
CA LYS A 123 -17.94 -5.41 -11.56
C LYS A 123 -18.89 -4.45 -10.84
N ALA A 124 -18.46 -3.84 -9.74
CA ALA A 124 -19.25 -2.87 -9.00
C ALA A 124 -19.55 -1.61 -9.83
N TYR A 125 -18.56 -1.08 -10.57
CA TYR A 125 -18.75 0.10 -11.42
C TYR A 125 -19.61 -0.21 -12.65
N ARG A 126 -19.38 -1.34 -13.32
CA ARG A 126 -20.19 -1.77 -14.48
C ARG A 126 -21.65 -2.01 -14.10
N SER A 127 -21.93 -2.50 -12.89
CA SER A 127 -23.31 -2.64 -12.40
C SER A 127 -24.04 -1.30 -12.26
N GLN A 128 -23.29 -0.19 -12.12
CA GLN A 128 -23.80 1.17 -12.10
C GLN A 128 -23.75 1.86 -13.48
N GLY A 129 -23.43 1.12 -14.54
CA GLY A 129 -23.33 1.66 -15.90
C GLY A 129 -22.11 2.57 -16.13
N VAL A 130 -21.09 2.50 -15.27
CA VAL A 130 -19.87 3.30 -15.37
C VAL A 130 -18.73 2.42 -15.84
N ASP A 131 -18.04 2.84 -16.88
CA ASP A 131 -16.83 2.19 -17.37
C ASP A 131 -15.59 2.98 -16.95
N ILE A 132 -14.69 2.32 -16.24
CA ILE A 132 -13.45 2.90 -15.71
C ILE A 132 -12.27 2.09 -16.23
N ASN A 133 -11.20 2.79 -16.63
CA ASN A 133 -9.96 2.12 -17.04
C ASN A 133 -9.25 1.51 -15.83
N ASP A 134 -8.75 0.30 -15.98
CA ASP A 134 -8.11 -0.50 -14.92
C ASP A 134 -6.93 0.20 -14.27
N LYS A 135 -6.18 1.04 -15.00
CA LYS A 135 -5.03 1.80 -14.47
C LYS A 135 -5.34 2.60 -13.20
N HIS A 136 -6.56 3.12 -13.05
CA HIS A 136 -6.96 3.89 -11.88
C HIS A 136 -7.07 3.02 -10.64
N ILE A 137 -7.53 1.78 -10.82
CA ILE A 137 -7.64 0.78 -9.75
C ILE A 137 -6.26 0.20 -9.44
N GLU A 138 -5.46 -0.08 -10.46
CA GLU A 138 -4.09 -0.62 -10.34
C GLU A 138 -3.18 0.28 -9.51
N VAL A 139 -3.25 1.61 -9.72
CA VAL A 139 -2.47 2.58 -8.93
C VAL A 139 -2.79 2.49 -7.45
N ILE A 140 -4.09 2.36 -7.11
CA ILE A 140 -4.52 2.25 -5.71
C ILE A 140 -4.08 0.89 -5.13
N ALA A 141 -4.33 -0.20 -5.84
CA ALA A 141 -3.97 -1.54 -5.40
C ALA A 141 -2.45 -1.69 -5.20
N ARG A 142 -1.64 -1.05 -6.05
CA ARG A 142 -0.18 -0.99 -5.88
C ARG A 142 0.21 -0.34 -4.55
N GLN A 143 -0.43 0.77 -4.17
CA GLN A 143 -0.16 1.42 -2.90
C GLN A 143 -0.58 0.58 -1.69
N MET A 144 -1.67 -0.18 -1.80
CA MET A 144 -2.13 -1.12 -0.76
C MET A 144 -1.13 -2.26 -0.49
N LEU A 145 -0.35 -2.66 -1.50
CA LEU A 145 0.61 -3.78 -1.43
C LEU A 145 2.08 -3.30 -1.37
N ARG A 146 2.33 -2.02 -1.20
CA ARG A 146 3.67 -1.44 -1.20
C ARG A 146 4.52 -1.82 0.01
N LYS A 147 3.91 -2.05 1.16
CA LYS A 147 4.62 -2.32 2.40
C LYS A 147 4.85 -3.81 2.62
N MET A 148 5.99 -4.13 3.23
CA MET A 148 6.36 -5.47 3.66
C MET A 148 6.39 -5.53 5.18
N ARG A 149 5.95 -6.64 5.73
CA ARG A 149 6.12 -6.94 7.15
C ARG A 149 7.35 -7.81 7.32
N VAL A 150 8.31 -7.34 8.09
CA VAL A 150 9.51 -8.08 8.43
C VAL A 150 9.15 -9.23 9.37
N GLU A 151 9.55 -10.45 9.02
CA GLU A 151 9.41 -11.65 9.89
C GLU A 151 10.67 -11.88 10.71
N ASP A 152 11.82 -11.88 10.05
CA ASP A 152 13.13 -11.96 10.70
C ASP A 152 14.04 -10.86 10.12
N GLY A 153 14.64 -10.06 10.99
CA GLY A 153 15.55 -8.98 10.58
C GLY A 153 16.91 -9.47 10.08
N GLY A 154 17.28 -10.73 10.33
CA GLY A 154 18.62 -11.22 10.02
C GLY A 154 19.70 -10.37 10.69
N ASP A 155 20.72 -10.00 9.93
CA ASP A 155 21.81 -9.12 10.37
C ASP A 155 21.61 -7.67 9.88
N THR A 156 20.38 -7.30 9.51
CA THR A 156 20.01 -5.95 9.07
C THR A 156 19.42 -5.15 10.24
N ASP A 157 19.34 -3.80 10.08
CA ASP A 157 18.76 -2.89 11.08
C ASP A 157 17.22 -2.94 11.13
N MET A 158 16.60 -3.92 10.49
CA MET A 158 15.14 -4.03 10.43
C MET A 158 14.59 -4.84 11.60
N PHE A 159 13.63 -4.26 12.33
CA PHE A 159 13.00 -4.93 13.45
C PHE A 159 11.91 -5.91 13.01
N PRO A 160 11.86 -7.12 13.59
CA PRO A 160 10.76 -8.05 13.36
C PRO A 160 9.39 -7.42 13.68
N GLY A 161 8.40 -7.67 12.80
CA GLY A 161 7.05 -7.11 12.91
C GLY A 161 6.89 -5.68 12.37
N SER A 162 7.96 -4.97 12.02
CA SER A 162 7.89 -3.62 11.43
C SER A 162 7.34 -3.67 10.00
N LEU A 163 6.70 -2.56 9.60
CA LEU A 163 6.26 -2.33 8.22
C LEU A 163 7.26 -1.43 7.51
N VAL A 164 7.93 -1.97 6.51
CA VAL A 164 8.97 -1.30 5.73
C VAL A 164 8.52 -1.19 4.28
N ASP A 165 8.99 -0.18 3.56
CA ASP A 165 8.75 -0.07 2.14
C ASP A 165 9.45 -1.20 1.37
N MET A 166 8.81 -1.70 0.31
CA MET A 166 9.33 -2.81 -0.49
C MET A 166 10.70 -2.49 -1.10
N TYR A 167 10.90 -1.26 -1.56
CA TYR A 167 12.16 -0.85 -2.17
C TYR A 167 13.27 -0.74 -1.12
N GLU A 168 12.98 -0.10 0.01
CA GLU A 168 13.90 0.01 1.15
C GLU A 168 14.31 -1.39 1.66
N PHE A 169 13.34 -2.30 1.79
CA PHE A 169 13.59 -3.69 2.17
C PHE A 169 14.53 -4.40 1.18
N SER A 170 14.28 -4.22 -0.13
CA SER A 170 15.13 -4.79 -1.18
C SER A 170 16.55 -4.22 -1.15
N ASP A 171 16.70 -2.91 -0.96
CA ASP A 171 18.01 -2.27 -0.99
C ASP A 171 18.84 -2.59 0.25
N LYS A 172 18.22 -2.64 1.44
CA LYS A 172 18.88 -3.11 2.67
C LYS A 172 19.33 -4.58 2.55
N ASN A 173 18.50 -5.44 1.96
CA ASN A 173 18.88 -6.82 1.73
C ASN A 173 20.01 -6.97 0.71
N LYS A 174 20.02 -6.18 -0.38
CA LYS A 174 21.14 -6.16 -1.33
C LYS A 174 22.44 -5.73 -0.66
N ALA A 175 22.40 -4.70 0.19
CA ALA A 175 23.56 -4.24 0.95
C ALA A 175 24.06 -5.33 1.90
N ALA A 176 23.18 -5.99 2.65
CA ALA A 176 23.54 -7.07 3.56
C ALA A 176 24.18 -8.25 2.82
N ILE A 177 23.64 -8.64 1.66
CA ILE A 177 24.21 -9.71 0.82
C ILE A 177 25.59 -9.32 0.28
N ALA A 178 25.76 -8.05 -0.15
CA ALA A 178 27.07 -7.56 -0.61
C ALA A 178 28.14 -7.59 0.48
N GLU A 179 27.75 -7.41 1.75
CA GLU A 179 28.61 -7.52 2.93
C GLU A 179 28.79 -8.97 3.43
N GLY A 180 28.15 -9.96 2.80
CA GLY A 180 28.16 -11.35 3.22
C GLY A 180 27.36 -11.64 4.49
N LYS A 181 26.44 -10.75 4.87
CA LYS A 181 25.54 -10.88 6.02
C LYS A 181 24.25 -11.59 5.66
N ARG A 182 23.53 -12.09 6.66
CA ARG A 182 22.25 -12.76 6.46
C ARG A 182 21.14 -11.72 6.18
N PRO A 183 20.45 -11.82 5.01
CA PRO A 183 19.38 -10.90 4.66
C PRO A 183 18.15 -11.09 5.57
N ALA A 184 17.34 -10.04 5.68
CA ALA A 184 16.04 -10.10 6.35
C ALA A 184 15.01 -10.86 5.52
N THR A 185 14.08 -11.54 6.20
CA THR A 185 12.93 -12.19 5.57
C THR A 185 11.65 -11.43 5.91
N GLY A 186 10.70 -11.39 4.97
CA GLY A 186 9.44 -10.68 5.18
C GLY A 186 8.39 -11.07 4.17
N LYS A 187 7.12 -10.80 4.53
CA LYS A 187 5.96 -11.02 3.68
C LYS A 187 5.30 -9.72 3.27
N ARG A 188 4.72 -9.69 2.07
CA ARG A 188 3.91 -8.54 1.66
C ARG A 188 2.72 -8.36 2.59
N ALA A 189 2.48 -7.11 2.99
CA ALA A 189 1.34 -6.73 3.81
C ALA A 189 0.29 -6.04 2.95
N LEU A 190 -0.94 -6.54 2.98
CA LEU A 190 -2.07 -5.85 2.39
C LEU A 190 -2.61 -4.83 3.40
N LEU A 191 -2.58 -3.56 3.04
CA LEU A 191 -3.09 -2.46 3.84
C LEU A 191 -4.31 -1.86 3.17
N GLY A 192 -5.34 -1.51 3.95
CA GLY A 192 -6.42 -0.65 3.45
C GLY A 192 -5.89 0.74 3.10
N ILE A 193 -6.60 1.47 2.24
CA ILE A 193 -6.16 2.79 1.74
C ILE A 193 -5.89 3.78 2.87
N THR A 194 -6.72 3.80 3.92
CA THR A 194 -6.52 4.65 5.10
C THR A 194 -5.22 4.32 5.82
N LYS A 195 -4.97 3.03 6.09
CA LYS A 195 -3.73 2.59 6.74
C LYS A 195 -2.50 2.81 5.86
N ALA A 196 -2.62 2.56 4.55
CA ALA A 196 -1.54 2.81 3.60
C ALA A 196 -1.18 4.30 3.52
N SER A 197 -2.18 5.19 3.61
CA SER A 197 -1.97 6.65 3.61
C SER A 197 -1.29 7.15 4.89
N LEU A 198 -1.54 6.51 6.04
CA LEU A 198 -0.87 6.82 7.30
C LEU A 198 0.53 6.19 7.40
N ALA A 199 0.78 5.10 6.69
CA ALA A 199 2.06 4.41 6.64
C ALA A 199 3.02 4.98 5.57
N THR A 200 2.86 6.23 5.18
CA THR A 200 3.76 6.94 4.27
C THR A 200 5.07 7.29 4.96
N ASP A 201 6.11 7.52 4.17
CA ASP A 201 7.43 7.85 4.69
C ASP A 201 7.45 9.29 5.25
N SER A 202 6.70 10.22 4.62
CA SER A 202 6.50 11.57 5.13
C SER A 202 5.50 11.62 6.28
N PHE A 203 5.97 11.98 7.47
CA PHE A 203 5.09 12.19 8.62
C PHE A 203 4.25 13.47 8.52
N LEU A 204 4.72 14.48 7.79
CA LEU A 204 3.94 15.72 7.54
C LEU A 204 2.71 15.42 6.69
N SER A 205 2.87 14.63 5.64
CA SER A 205 1.77 14.19 4.79
C SER A 205 0.75 13.36 5.57
N ALA A 206 1.21 12.40 6.37
CA ALA A 206 0.36 11.56 7.20
C ALA A 206 -0.40 12.38 8.25
N ALA A 207 0.28 13.30 8.96
CA ALA A 207 -0.32 14.17 9.98
C ALA A 207 -1.43 15.08 9.42
N SER A 208 -1.29 15.53 8.17
CA SER A 208 -2.31 16.36 7.52
C SER A 208 -3.56 15.58 7.07
N PHE A 209 -3.50 14.26 7.05
CA PHE A 209 -4.62 13.41 6.63
C PHE A 209 -5.54 13.05 7.80
N GLN A 210 -5.05 12.32 8.78
CA GLN A 210 -5.79 11.89 9.97
C GLN A 210 -4.84 11.66 11.14
N GLU A 211 -5.39 11.59 12.35
CA GLU A 211 -4.66 11.26 13.59
C GLU A 211 -3.42 12.14 13.82
N THR A 212 -3.52 13.44 13.58
CA THR A 212 -2.41 14.41 13.62
C THR A 212 -1.56 14.28 14.87
N THR A 213 -2.18 14.25 16.05
CA THR A 213 -1.47 14.17 17.32
C THR A 213 -0.65 12.88 17.45
N ARG A 214 -1.24 11.75 17.08
CA ARG A 214 -0.57 10.44 17.14
C ARG A 214 0.63 10.38 16.20
N VAL A 215 0.43 10.80 14.94
CA VAL A 215 1.50 10.77 13.92
C VAL A 215 2.66 11.67 14.32
N LEU A 216 2.39 12.89 14.79
CA LEU A 216 3.44 13.82 15.24
C LEU A 216 4.17 13.32 16.49
N THR A 217 3.44 12.73 17.45
CA THR A 217 4.05 12.14 18.65
C THR A 217 4.97 10.97 18.29
N GLU A 218 4.51 10.05 17.41
CA GLU A 218 5.34 8.94 16.95
C GLU A 218 6.57 9.41 16.17
N ALA A 219 6.42 10.44 15.35
CA ALA A 219 7.53 11.02 14.59
C ALA A 219 8.57 11.67 15.53
N ALA A 220 8.12 12.41 16.54
CA ALA A 220 8.99 13.03 17.53
C ALA A 220 9.77 11.99 18.36
N ILE A 221 9.07 10.93 18.85
CA ILE A 221 9.71 9.85 19.63
C ILE A 221 10.76 9.10 18.80
N LYS A 222 10.50 8.91 17.50
CA LYS A 222 11.40 8.18 16.59
C LYS A 222 12.47 9.06 15.96
N GLY A 223 12.46 10.37 16.20
CA GLY A 223 13.38 11.32 15.57
C GLY A 223 13.29 11.27 14.03
N LYS A 224 12.08 11.17 13.47
CA LYS A 224 11.93 11.08 12.01
C LYS A 224 12.27 12.39 11.32
N GLU A 225 13.01 12.28 10.25
CA GLU A 225 13.25 13.36 9.29
C GLU A 225 12.33 13.21 8.09
N ASP A 226 11.93 14.32 7.45
CA ASP A 226 11.10 14.35 6.26
C ASP A 226 11.87 14.99 5.12
N ASP A 227 12.15 14.21 4.09
CA ASP A 227 12.97 14.62 2.93
C ASP A 227 12.25 15.61 1.99
N LEU A 228 10.99 15.94 2.27
CA LEU A 228 10.17 16.87 1.48
C LEU A 228 10.08 16.53 -0.03
N ILE A 229 10.03 15.25 -0.34
CA ILE A 229 9.99 14.74 -1.72
C ILE A 229 8.60 14.91 -2.34
N GLY A 230 7.54 14.80 -1.53
CA GLY A 230 6.15 14.87 -1.98
C GLY A 230 5.65 16.29 -2.24
N LEU A 231 4.46 16.41 -2.82
CA LEU A 231 3.84 17.71 -3.07
C LEU A 231 3.29 18.33 -1.80
N LYS A 232 2.65 17.52 -0.96
CA LYS A 232 1.88 17.95 0.21
C LYS A 232 2.77 18.55 1.29
N GLU A 233 3.91 17.95 1.54
CA GLU A 233 4.92 18.39 2.51
C GLU A 233 5.44 19.79 2.15
N ASN A 234 5.79 19.99 0.88
CA ASN A 234 6.27 21.27 0.39
C ASN A 234 5.19 22.36 0.49
N VAL A 235 3.94 22.03 0.17
CA VAL A 235 2.81 22.97 0.32
C VAL A 235 2.59 23.38 1.77
N ILE A 236 2.65 22.43 2.71
CA ILE A 236 2.48 22.71 4.15
C ILE A 236 3.54 23.67 4.66
N ILE A 237 4.82 23.48 4.24
CA ILE A 237 5.93 24.32 4.67
C ILE A 237 5.97 25.65 3.91
N GLY A 238 5.27 25.77 2.79
CA GLY A 238 5.28 26.95 1.94
C GLY A 238 6.44 27.01 0.95
N LYS A 239 7.07 25.87 0.66
CA LYS A 239 8.08 25.75 -0.41
C LYS A 239 7.42 25.48 -1.76
N LEU A 240 8.16 25.74 -2.83
CA LEU A 240 7.74 25.34 -4.17
C LEU A 240 7.64 23.82 -4.26
N ILE A 241 6.55 23.33 -4.86
CA ILE A 241 6.38 21.91 -5.10
C ILE A 241 7.44 21.38 -6.06
N PRO A 242 7.93 20.14 -5.93
CA PRO A 242 8.93 19.55 -6.81
C PRO A 242 8.34 19.15 -8.17
N ALA A 243 7.55 20.03 -8.77
CA ALA A 243 6.91 19.87 -10.06
C ALA A 243 6.78 21.24 -10.77
N GLY A 244 6.74 21.23 -12.09
CA GLY A 244 6.66 22.47 -12.88
C GLY A 244 7.87 23.38 -12.61
N THR A 245 7.62 24.62 -12.24
CA THR A 245 8.66 25.64 -11.98
C THR A 245 9.49 25.36 -10.72
N GLY A 246 9.03 24.52 -9.80
CA GLY A 246 9.77 24.11 -8.59
C GLY A 246 10.76 22.97 -8.82
N MET A 247 10.86 22.42 -10.02
CA MET A 247 11.85 21.39 -10.33
C MET A 247 13.26 21.99 -10.35
N LYS A 248 14.26 21.27 -9.83
CA LYS A 248 15.67 21.70 -9.78
C LYS A 248 16.18 22.25 -11.12
N ARG A 249 15.83 21.63 -12.25
CA ARG A 249 16.22 22.08 -13.57
C ARG A 249 15.78 23.52 -13.93
N TYR A 250 14.74 24.06 -13.27
CA TYR A 250 14.26 25.42 -13.50
C TYR A 250 14.81 26.41 -12.46
N GLN A 251 15.32 25.93 -11.33
CA GLN A 251 15.96 26.77 -10.31
C GLN A 251 17.31 27.29 -10.78
N ASP A 252 18.01 26.51 -11.62
CA ASP A 252 19.33 26.86 -12.16
C ASP A 252 19.26 27.72 -13.45
N VAL A 253 18.04 28.09 -13.90
CA VAL A 253 17.86 28.91 -15.10
C VAL A 253 18.26 30.36 -14.80
N LYS A 254 19.33 30.80 -15.41
CA LYS A 254 19.78 32.18 -15.35
C LYS A 254 19.13 32.99 -16.50
N ILE A 255 18.39 34.01 -16.15
CA ILE A 255 17.78 34.94 -17.12
C ILE A 255 18.82 35.98 -17.46
N LYS A 256 19.21 36.07 -18.74
CA LYS A 256 20.02 37.19 -19.26
C LYS A 256 19.07 38.26 -19.74
N VAL A 257 19.17 39.45 -19.16
CA VAL A 257 18.46 40.63 -19.65
C VAL A 257 19.37 41.32 -20.67
N GLU A 258 18.86 41.56 -21.88
CA GLU A 258 19.61 42.30 -22.88
C GLU A 258 19.89 43.72 -22.37
N GLY A 259 21.20 44.06 -22.18
CA GLY A 259 21.62 45.37 -21.72
C GLY A 259 22.24 45.44 -20.31
N GLU A 260 22.27 44.35 -19.54
CA GLU A 260 23.05 44.31 -18.30
C GLU A 260 24.48 43.83 -18.59
N ASP A 261 25.46 44.62 -18.17
CA ASP A 261 26.88 44.31 -18.33
C ASP A 261 27.23 42.98 -17.66
N GLU A 262 27.88 42.08 -18.40
CA GLU A 262 28.33 40.77 -17.95
C GLU A 262 29.14 40.79 -16.65
N LYS A 263 29.74 41.93 -16.30
CA LYS A 263 30.50 42.16 -15.06
C LYS A 263 29.62 42.25 -13.81
N ALA A 264 28.43 42.85 -13.89
CA ALA A 264 27.53 42.96 -12.75
C ALA A 264 26.91 41.61 -12.38
N ILE A 265 26.74 40.73 -13.36
CA ILE A 265 26.21 39.37 -13.16
C ILE A 265 27.28 38.47 -12.53
N SER A 266 28.54 38.56 -12.96
CA SER A 266 29.64 37.76 -12.37
C SER A 266 29.93 38.16 -10.92
N GLU A 267 29.93 39.43 -10.58
CA GLU A 267 30.13 39.92 -9.19
C GLU A 267 28.98 39.50 -8.25
N SER A 268 27.75 39.41 -8.75
CA SER A 268 26.61 38.97 -7.94
C SER A 268 26.62 37.45 -7.71
N LEU A 269 27.22 36.68 -8.60
CA LEU A 269 27.39 35.25 -8.48
C LEU A 269 28.53 34.88 -7.53
N GLU A 270 29.66 35.54 -7.62
CA GLU A 270 30.79 35.36 -6.69
C GLU A 270 30.42 35.69 -5.24
N LYS A 271 29.54 36.69 -5.02
CA LYS A 271 29.03 37.05 -3.69
C LYS A 271 28.04 36.02 -3.13
N LYS A 272 27.34 35.29 -3.99
CA LYS A 272 26.45 34.17 -3.53
C LYS A 272 27.23 32.91 -3.23
N GLU A 273 28.20 32.56 -4.05
CA GLU A 273 29.08 31.41 -3.83
C GLU A 273 29.90 31.55 -2.53
N LYS A 274 30.43 32.76 -2.26
CA LYS A 274 31.13 33.03 -0.98
C LYS A 274 30.20 32.96 0.23
N LYS A 275 28.95 33.37 0.11
CA LYS A 275 27.97 33.22 1.23
C LYS A 275 27.54 31.78 1.48
N GLU A 276 27.53 30.92 0.48
CA GLU A 276 27.24 29.50 0.63
C GLU A 276 28.44 28.71 1.18
N GLU A 277 29.66 29.11 0.82
CA GLU A 277 30.89 28.54 1.42
C GLU A 277 31.04 28.95 2.89
N ASP A 278 30.78 30.20 3.25
CA ASP A 278 30.84 30.68 4.65
C ASP A 278 29.79 29.99 5.53
N THR A 279 28.58 29.73 5.00
CA THR A 279 27.52 29.02 5.74
C THR A 279 27.81 27.53 5.89
N ASN A 280 28.58 26.93 4.99
CA ASN A 280 29.00 25.53 5.11
C ASN A 280 30.21 25.36 6.06
N THR A 281 31.07 26.39 6.16
CA THR A 281 32.22 26.38 7.06
C THR A 281 31.80 26.60 8.52
N GLU A 282 30.83 27.47 8.78
CA GLU A 282 30.26 27.66 10.13
C GLU A 282 29.51 26.44 10.66
N LYS A 283 28.91 25.60 9.78
CA LYS A 283 28.30 24.33 10.18
C LYS A 283 29.29 23.20 10.45
N ALA A 284 30.53 23.32 10.00
CA ALA A 284 31.58 22.32 10.20
C ALA A 284 32.40 22.55 11.47
N GLU A 285 32.34 23.74 12.08
CA GLU A 285 33.14 24.09 13.28
C GLU A 285 32.39 23.97 14.62
N GLN A 286 31.10 23.70 14.65
CA GLN A 286 30.32 23.65 15.91
C GLN A 286 30.23 22.33 16.70
N PRO A 287 30.87 21.18 16.38
CA PRO A 287 30.80 20.02 17.24
C PRO A 287 32.07 19.68 18.02
N LYS A 288 32.94 20.63 18.40
CA LYS A 288 34.16 20.29 19.14
C LYS A 288 34.35 20.97 20.52
N GLU A 289 33.46 21.85 20.93
CA GLU A 289 33.67 22.60 22.20
C GLU A 289 32.83 22.13 23.43
N GLU A 290 31.92 21.16 23.25
CA GLU A 290 31.14 20.64 24.41
C GLU A 290 31.65 19.33 25.03
N ALA A 291 32.81 18.80 24.60
CA ALA A 291 33.35 17.54 25.10
C ALA A 291 34.49 17.67 26.14
N GLU A 292 34.88 18.88 26.55
CA GLU A 292 35.99 19.10 27.49
C GLU A 292 35.61 19.74 28.83
N SER A 293 34.35 19.81 29.24
CA SER A 293 33.95 20.42 30.51
C SER A 293 33.22 19.50 31.50
N GLU A 294 33.36 18.17 31.41
CA GLU A 294 32.98 17.25 32.49
C GLU A 294 34.09 16.22 32.72
N GLU A 295 35.12 16.63 33.48
CA GLU A 295 35.90 15.81 34.40
C GLU A 295 35.90 16.46 35.81
#